data_0564a06aa9b3d6e7e19bafddd81fd264
#
_entry.id   0564a06aa9b3d6e7e19bafddd81fd264
#
_cell.length_a   1.000
_cell.length_b   1.000
_cell.length_c   1.000
_cell.angle_alpha   90.00
_cell.angle_beta   90.00
_cell.angle_gamma   90.00
#
_symmetry.space_group_name_H-M   'P 1'
#
loop_
_entity.id
_entity.type
_entity.pdbx_description
1 polymer ?
#
loop_
_entity_poly.entity_id
_entity_poly.type
_entity_poly.pdbx_seq_one_letter_code
_entity_poly.pdbx_strand_id
1 'polypeptide(L)'
;MNNSFESFELSTELIFQRFLMDKERRKNFYNGLELADYIALKVMEKDCIDGKDKTYRKDLSSFMRISIPQTSAIASSLKDMGYALWKHDGKGTDGTYLVFTDAGRDFLKKREDNNREYYGNVIAELGEERTTQILSDMRTLVEAMEHASKKMHLKEAE
;
A
#
# COMPACT_ATOMS: atom_id res chain seq x y z
N MET A 1 -34.06 6.20 -9.93
CA MET A 1 -33.02 6.88 -9.17
C MET A 1 -32.40 6.01 -8.08
N ASN A 2 -33.05 4.97 -7.58
CA ASN A 2 -32.52 4.10 -6.51
C ASN A 2 -31.38 3.15 -6.93
N ASN A 3 -31.35 2.76 -8.21
CA ASN A 3 -30.45 1.68 -8.68
C ASN A 3 -28.94 2.01 -8.58
N SER A 4 -28.58 3.29 -8.71
CA SER A 4 -27.14 3.68 -8.65
C SER A 4 -26.61 3.75 -7.22
N PHE A 5 -27.44 4.16 -6.25
CA PHE A 5 -27.05 4.20 -4.86
C PHE A 5 -26.92 2.79 -4.26
N GLU A 6 -27.88 1.91 -4.54
CA GLU A 6 -27.82 0.49 -4.17
C GLU A 6 -26.59 -0.21 -4.77
N SER A 7 -26.18 0.18 -5.98
CA SER A 7 -24.94 -0.31 -6.60
C SER A 7 -23.68 0.14 -5.85
N PHE A 8 -23.70 1.35 -5.27
CA PHE A 8 -22.58 1.81 -4.42
C PHE A 8 -22.51 1.10 -3.07
N GLU A 9 -23.67 0.80 -2.45
CA GLU A 9 -23.69 -0.01 -1.22
C GLU A 9 -23.14 -1.41 -1.48
N LEU A 10 -23.55 -2.06 -2.57
CA LEU A 10 -23.03 -3.35 -2.99
C LEU A 10 -21.52 -3.29 -3.25
N SER A 11 -21.03 -2.22 -3.88
CA SER A 11 -19.59 -2.05 -4.13
C SER A 11 -18.80 -1.93 -2.84
N THR A 12 -19.34 -1.24 -1.83
CA THR A 12 -18.73 -1.14 -0.50
C THR A 12 -18.63 -2.50 0.18
N GLU A 13 -19.68 -3.31 0.09
CA GLU A 13 -19.71 -4.68 0.61
C GLU A 13 -18.65 -5.56 -0.08
N LEU A 14 -18.55 -5.50 -1.41
CA LEU A 14 -17.54 -6.23 -2.18
C LEU A 14 -16.11 -5.82 -1.81
N ILE A 15 -15.86 -4.52 -1.61
CA ILE A 15 -14.57 -4.01 -1.14
C ILE A 15 -14.25 -4.57 0.25
N PHE A 16 -15.23 -4.60 1.14
CA PHE A 16 -15.08 -5.16 2.48
C PHE A 16 -14.82 -6.67 2.44
N GLN A 17 -15.56 -7.43 1.64
CA GLN A 17 -15.32 -8.86 1.42
C GLN A 17 -13.90 -9.11 0.90
N ARG A 18 -13.46 -8.33 -0.09
CA ARG A 18 -12.09 -8.40 -0.59
C ARG A 18 -11.07 -8.12 0.52
N PHE A 19 -11.31 -7.10 1.36
CA PHE A 19 -10.45 -6.80 2.50
C PHE A 19 -10.34 -7.97 3.48
N LEU A 20 -11.45 -8.65 3.77
CA LEU A 20 -11.46 -9.85 4.61
C LEU A 20 -10.67 -11.00 3.98
N MET A 21 -10.86 -11.26 2.69
CA MET A 21 -10.09 -12.28 1.95
C MET A 21 -8.58 -11.95 1.97
N ASP A 22 -8.21 -10.69 1.75
CA ASP A 22 -6.83 -10.25 1.82
C ASP A 22 -6.25 -10.36 3.24
N LYS A 23 -7.07 -10.17 4.28
CA LYS A 23 -6.67 -10.36 5.68
C LYS A 23 -6.35 -11.82 5.98
N GLU A 24 -7.18 -12.75 5.53
CA GLU A 24 -6.94 -14.20 5.67
C GLU A 24 -5.68 -14.63 4.89
N ARG A 25 -5.53 -14.17 3.65
CA ARG A 25 -4.31 -14.40 2.87
C ARG A 25 -3.06 -13.88 3.58
N ARG A 26 -3.13 -12.65 4.13
CA ARG A 26 -2.00 -12.05 4.86
C ARG A 26 -1.61 -12.87 6.07
N LYS A 27 -2.58 -13.36 6.84
CA LYS A 27 -2.32 -14.21 7.99
C LYS A 27 -1.52 -15.46 7.63
N ASN A 28 -1.79 -16.03 6.46
CA ASN A 28 -1.17 -17.28 6.00
C ASN A 28 0.16 -17.06 5.25
N PHE A 29 0.34 -15.92 4.59
CA PHE A 29 1.47 -15.67 3.67
C PHE A 29 2.43 -14.57 4.13
N TYR A 30 2.12 -13.78 5.15
CA TYR A 30 2.87 -12.56 5.45
C TYR A 30 3.53 -12.51 6.83
N ASN A 31 3.59 -13.62 7.56
CA ASN A 31 4.24 -13.71 8.87
C ASN A 31 3.90 -12.53 9.81
N GLY A 32 2.64 -12.06 9.79
CA GLY A 32 2.20 -10.96 10.63
C GLY A 32 2.51 -9.55 10.10
N LEU A 33 3.03 -9.41 8.86
CA LEU A 33 3.27 -8.09 8.27
C LEU A 33 1.94 -7.37 8.01
N GLU A 34 1.80 -6.18 8.56
CA GLU A 34 0.63 -5.32 8.31
C GLU A 34 0.70 -4.69 6.90
N LEU A 35 -0.45 -4.25 6.37
CA LEU A 35 -0.50 -3.60 5.07
C LEU A 35 0.37 -2.34 5.01
N ALA A 36 0.39 -1.56 6.10
CA ALA A 36 1.20 -0.36 6.19
C ALA A 36 2.71 -0.67 6.12
N ASP A 37 3.17 -1.73 6.79
CA ASP A 37 4.56 -2.18 6.74
C ASP A 37 4.95 -2.58 5.31
N TYR A 38 4.04 -3.28 4.62
CA TYR A 38 4.27 -3.67 3.23
C TYR A 38 4.37 -2.48 2.28
N ILE A 39 3.48 -1.50 2.42
CA ILE A 39 3.54 -0.26 1.62
C ILE A 39 4.86 0.44 1.86
N ALA A 40 5.31 0.54 3.12
CA ALA A 40 6.59 1.13 3.46
C ALA A 40 7.77 0.38 2.81
N LEU A 41 7.78 -0.96 2.82
CA LEU A 41 8.80 -1.75 2.12
C LEU A 41 8.80 -1.49 0.61
N LYS A 42 7.62 -1.36 -0.02
CA LYS A 42 7.52 -1.05 -1.47
C LYS A 42 8.03 0.36 -1.79
N VAL A 43 7.85 1.33 -0.89
CA VAL A 43 8.45 2.67 -1.04
C VAL A 43 9.97 2.59 -0.96
N MET A 44 10.52 1.84 0.01
CA MET A 44 11.96 1.64 0.16
C MET A 44 12.57 0.92 -1.06
N GLU A 45 11.88 -0.09 -1.60
CA GLU A 45 12.30 -0.78 -2.82
C GLU A 45 12.34 0.20 -4.00
N LYS A 46 11.31 1.02 -4.18
CA LYS A 46 11.27 2.05 -5.22
C LYS A 46 12.41 3.05 -5.08
N ASP A 47 12.67 3.54 -3.87
CA ASP A 47 13.80 4.44 -3.62
C ASP A 47 15.13 3.80 -4.02
N CYS A 48 15.34 2.50 -3.72
CA CYS A 48 16.54 1.77 -4.15
C CYS A 48 16.63 1.65 -5.69
N ILE A 49 15.52 1.39 -6.38
CA ILE A 49 15.48 1.33 -7.86
C ILE A 49 15.81 2.71 -8.45
N ASP A 50 15.33 3.78 -7.83
CA ASP A 50 15.62 5.17 -8.20
C ASP A 50 17.05 5.63 -7.81
N GLY A 51 17.91 4.72 -7.31
CA GLY A 51 19.30 4.97 -6.93
C GLY A 51 19.46 5.65 -5.57
N LYS A 52 18.45 5.62 -4.72
CA LYS A 52 18.51 6.14 -3.35
C LYS A 52 18.76 5.02 -2.36
N ASP A 53 19.82 5.13 -1.57
CA ASP A 53 20.14 4.15 -0.52
C ASP A 53 19.38 4.38 0.79
N LYS A 54 18.59 5.46 0.85
CA LYS A 54 17.97 5.96 2.08
C LYS A 54 16.53 6.38 1.81
N THR A 55 15.61 5.89 2.64
CA THR A 55 14.23 6.38 2.69
C THR A 55 14.06 7.19 3.98
N TYR A 56 13.96 8.52 3.87
CA TYR A 56 13.79 9.36 5.04
C TYR A 56 12.40 9.18 5.65
N ARG A 57 12.35 9.19 6.98
CA ARG A 57 11.08 9.05 7.72
C ARG A 57 10.04 10.09 7.32
N LYS A 58 10.48 11.32 7.06
CA LYS A 58 9.61 12.42 6.61
C LYS A 58 9.01 12.15 5.23
N ASP A 59 9.82 11.65 4.30
CA ASP A 59 9.36 11.34 2.94
C ASP A 59 8.36 10.17 2.97
N LEU A 60 8.64 9.15 3.77
CA LEU A 60 7.74 8.02 3.98
C LEU A 60 6.40 8.46 4.61
N SER A 61 6.45 9.34 5.63
CA SER A 61 5.26 9.95 6.25
C SER A 61 4.42 10.70 5.22
N SER A 62 5.05 11.54 4.39
CA SER A 62 4.39 12.31 3.35
C SER A 62 3.77 11.43 2.27
N PHE A 63 4.50 10.42 1.81
CA PHE A 63 4.01 9.47 0.81
C PHE A 63 2.79 8.69 1.30
N MET A 64 2.87 8.17 2.51
CA MET A 64 1.81 7.37 3.11
C MET A 64 0.65 8.20 3.66
N ARG A 65 0.79 9.53 3.72
CA ARG A 65 -0.19 10.46 4.31
C ARG A 65 -0.55 10.10 5.76
N ILE A 66 0.45 9.73 6.55
CA ILE A 66 0.32 9.38 7.97
C ILE A 66 1.23 10.24 8.83
N SER A 67 0.97 10.29 10.13
CA SER A 67 1.79 11.08 11.06
C SER A 67 3.20 10.50 11.27
N ILE A 68 4.13 11.33 11.67
CA ILE A 68 5.50 10.92 12.03
C ILE A 68 5.53 9.84 13.12
N PRO A 69 4.73 9.89 14.19
CA PRO A 69 4.64 8.80 15.16
C PRO A 69 4.20 7.46 14.54
N GLN A 70 3.18 7.47 13.65
CA GLN A 70 2.73 6.27 12.94
C GLN A 70 3.83 5.71 12.03
N THR A 71 4.53 6.59 11.28
CA THR A 71 5.69 6.20 10.47
C THR A 71 6.80 5.58 11.31
N SER A 72 7.04 6.11 12.51
CA SER A 72 8.03 5.56 13.43
C SER A 72 7.65 4.18 13.96
N ALA A 73 6.35 3.93 14.20
CA ALA A 73 5.87 2.60 14.60
C ALA A 73 6.08 1.57 13.47
N ILE A 74 5.77 1.94 12.21
CA ILE A 74 6.04 1.11 11.04
C ILE A 74 7.55 0.83 10.90
N ALA A 75 8.37 1.86 11.02
CA ALA A 75 9.83 1.71 10.92
C ALA A 75 10.39 0.78 12.03
N SER A 76 9.85 0.84 13.24
CA SER A 76 10.20 -0.08 14.33
C SER A 76 9.77 -1.50 14.00
N SER A 77 8.55 -1.70 13.52
CA SER A 77 8.04 -3.00 13.08
C SER A 77 8.96 -3.63 12.02
N LEU A 78 9.31 -2.88 10.98
CA LEU A 78 10.20 -3.35 9.91
C LEU A 78 11.63 -3.67 10.40
N LYS A 79 12.14 -2.88 11.35
CA LYS A 79 13.43 -3.14 11.99
C LYS A 79 13.38 -4.43 12.81
N ASP A 80 12.32 -4.62 13.61
CA ASP A 80 12.17 -5.79 14.49
C ASP A 80 12.03 -7.08 13.68
N MET A 81 11.44 -7.00 12.49
CA MET A 81 11.39 -8.10 11.51
C MET A 81 12.70 -8.27 10.72
N GLY A 82 13.68 -7.40 10.88
CA GLY A 82 14.96 -7.43 10.17
C GLY A 82 14.90 -6.96 8.71
N TYR A 83 13.78 -6.38 8.26
CA TYR A 83 13.60 -5.94 6.87
C TYR A 83 14.15 -4.55 6.58
N ALA A 84 14.37 -3.75 7.62
CA ALA A 84 14.97 -2.43 7.52
C ALA A 84 15.97 -2.18 8.66
N LEU A 85 16.95 -1.31 8.41
CA LEU A 85 17.82 -0.72 9.43
C LEU A 85 17.41 0.73 9.64
N TRP A 86 17.25 1.11 10.89
CA TRP A 86 17.01 2.50 11.26
C TRP A 86 18.33 3.20 11.53
N LYS A 87 18.58 4.31 10.83
CA LYS A 87 19.81 5.10 10.92
C LYS A 87 19.52 6.58 11.01
N HIS A 88 20.56 7.36 11.35
CA HIS A 88 20.49 8.81 11.47
C HIS A 88 21.74 9.45 10.85
N ASP A 89 21.58 10.53 10.09
CA ASP A 89 22.67 11.23 9.40
C ASP A 89 23.20 12.47 10.13
N GLY A 90 22.73 12.72 11.35
CA GLY A 90 23.15 13.87 12.17
C GLY A 90 22.39 15.17 11.88
N LYS A 91 21.44 15.19 10.95
CA LYS A 91 20.71 16.41 10.55
C LYS A 91 19.44 16.64 11.38
N GLY A 92 19.59 16.74 12.72
CA GLY A 92 18.46 17.01 13.61
C GLY A 92 17.34 15.98 13.51
N THR A 93 16.09 16.38 13.79
CA THR A 93 14.93 15.47 13.81
C THR A 93 14.57 14.89 12.44
N ASP A 94 14.94 15.54 11.35
CA ASP A 94 14.63 15.12 9.98
C ASP A 94 15.67 14.15 9.40
N GLY A 95 16.83 13.99 10.07
CA GLY A 95 17.93 13.14 9.65
C GLY A 95 17.70 11.63 9.86
N THR A 96 16.54 11.21 10.32
CA THR A 96 16.22 9.79 10.54
C THR A 96 15.78 9.15 9.23
N TYR A 97 16.42 8.03 8.87
CA TYR A 97 16.12 7.29 7.64
C TYR A 97 16.18 5.78 7.85
N LEU A 98 15.56 5.06 6.93
CA LEU A 98 15.58 3.61 6.82
C LEU A 98 16.51 3.19 5.69
N VAL A 99 17.21 2.08 5.91
CA VAL A 99 18.00 1.38 4.88
C VAL A 99 17.38 0.01 4.67
N PHE A 100 17.07 -0.31 3.42
CA PHE A 100 16.47 -1.57 3.03
C PHE A 100 17.51 -2.71 3.14
N THR A 101 17.17 -3.80 3.82
CA THR A 101 18.05 -4.95 4.01
C THR A 101 17.89 -5.99 2.90
N ASP A 102 18.85 -6.90 2.77
CA ASP A 102 18.72 -8.04 1.86
C ASP A 102 17.56 -8.94 2.27
N ALA A 103 17.34 -9.16 3.58
CA ALA A 103 16.18 -9.91 4.08
C ALA A 103 14.84 -9.26 3.67
N GLY A 104 14.76 -7.93 3.68
CA GLY A 104 13.58 -7.20 3.19
C GLY A 104 13.39 -7.37 1.69
N ARG A 105 14.48 -7.33 0.90
CA ARG A 105 14.45 -7.56 -0.56
C ARG A 105 14.00 -8.98 -0.89
N ASP A 106 14.56 -9.97 -0.23
CA ASP A 106 14.21 -11.37 -0.43
C ASP A 106 12.76 -11.65 -0.06
N PHE A 107 12.28 -11.01 1.02
CA PHE A 107 10.87 -11.07 1.41
C PHE A 107 9.95 -10.50 0.32
N LEU A 108 10.23 -9.30 -0.21
CA LEU A 108 9.42 -8.71 -1.28
C LEU A 108 9.45 -9.55 -2.54
N LYS A 109 10.62 -10.05 -2.95
CA LYS A 109 10.75 -10.92 -4.13
C LYS A 109 9.90 -12.18 -4.00
N LYS A 110 10.03 -12.89 -2.88
CA LYS A 110 9.23 -14.08 -2.59
C LYS A 110 7.73 -13.79 -2.65
N ARG A 111 7.34 -12.62 -2.17
CA ARG A 111 5.95 -12.18 -2.19
C ARG A 111 5.47 -11.85 -3.60
N GLU A 112 6.30 -11.22 -4.43
CA GLU A 112 5.97 -10.96 -5.83
C GLU A 112 5.74 -12.23 -6.62
N ASP A 113 6.57 -13.26 -6.39
CA ASP A 113 6.41 -14.55 -7.03
C ASP A 113 5.07 -15.20 -6.62
N ASN A 114 4.73 -15.21 -5.33
CA ASN A 114 3.44 -15.72 -4.84
C ASN A 114 2.25 -14.91 -5.38
N ASN A 115 2.38 -13.58 -5.47
CA ASN A 115 1.35 -12.73 -6.04
C ASN A 115 1.17 -12.97 -7.54
N ARG A 116 2.26 -13.16 -8.25
CA ARG A 116 2.23 -13.47 -9.70
C ARG A 116 1.48 -14.76 -9.97
N GLU A 117 1.75 -15.81 -9.20
CA GLU A 117 1.03 -17.07 -9.30
C GLU A 117 -0.46 -16.89 -9.01
N TYR A 118 -0.80 -16.25 -7.88
CA TYR A 118 -2.19 -16.03 -7.49
C TYR A 118 -2.96 -15.18 -8.51
N TYR A 119 -2.41 -14.03 -8.89
CA TYR A 119 -3.08 -13.16 -9.86
C TYR A 119 -3.06 -13.74 -11.27
N GLY A 120 -2.06 -14.54 -11.61
CA GLY A 120 -2.04 -15.34 -12.84
C GLY A 120 -3.25 -16.27 -12.92
N ASN A 121 -3.59 -16.96 -11.85
CA ASN A 121 -4.79 -17.80 -11.77
C ASN A 121 -6.08 -16.99 -11.87
N VAL A 122 -6.16 -15.83 -11.23
CA VAL A 122 -7.33 -14.92 -11.35
C VAL A 122 -7.49 -14.42 -12.79
N ILE A 123 -6.39 -14.04 -13.44
CA ILE A 123 -6.41 -13.59 -14.84
C ILE A 123 -6.82 -14.74 -15.78
N ALA A 124 -6.33 -15.94 -15.53
CA ALA A 124 -6.70 -17.11 -16.31
C ALA A 124 -8.21 -17.43 -16.23
N GLU A 125 -8.83 -17.18 -15.06
CA GLU A 125 -10.27 -17.38 -14.86
C GLU A 125 -11.12 -16.29 -15.50
N LEU A 126 -10.70 -15.02 -15.37
CA LEU A 126 -11.45 -13.86 -15.89
C LEU A 126 -11.19 -13.58 -17.38
N GLY A 127 -10.01 -13.92 -17.89
CA GLY A 127 -9.45 -13.46 -19.16
C GLY A 127 -8.74 -12.10 -19.03
N GLU A 128 -7.71 -11.90 -19.86
CA GLU A 128 -6.86 -10.70 -19.83
C GLU A 128 -7.65 -9.41 -20.14
N GLU A 129 -8.48 -9.43 -21.18
CA GLU A 129 -9.25 -8.27 -21.62
C GLU A 129 -10.20 -7.81 -20.51
N ARG A 130 -10.98 -8.72 -19.92
CA ARG A 130 -11.91 -8.41 -18.85
C ARG A 130 -11.20 -7.93 -17.59
N THR A 131 -10.07 -8.53 -17.25
CA THR A 131 -9.24 -8.09 -16.12
C THR A 131 -8.77 -6.66 -16.32
N THR A 132 -8.25 -6.34 -17.51
CA THR A 132 -7.79 -4.99 -17.86
C THR A 132 -8.92 -3.97 -17.79
N GLN A 133 -10.10 -4.33 -18.30
CA GLN A 133 -11.28 -3.46 -18.25
C GLN A 133 -11.70 -3.18 -16.80
N ILE A 134 -11.81 -4.20 -15.95
CA ILE A 134 -12.16 -4.05 -14.53
C ILE A 134 -11.16 -3.11 -13.82
N LEU A 135 -9.87 -3.27 -14.04
CA LEU A 135 -8.85 -2.43 -13.42
C LEU A 135 -8.93 -0.98 -13.91
N SER A 136 -9.24 -0.76 -15.18
CA SER A 136 -9.45 0.57 -15.75
C SER A 136 -10.69 1.24 -15.14
N ASP A 137 -11.79 0.52 -15.02
CA ASP A 137 -13.04 1.02 -14.43
C ASP A 137 -12.86 1.36 -12.95
N MET A 138 -12.13 0.53 -12.20
CA MET A 138 -11.78 0.81 -10.79
C MET A 138 -10.95 2.09 -10.66
N ARG A 139 -10.00 2.34 -11.57
CA ARG A 139 -9.21 3.59 -11.57
C ARG A 139 -10.12 4.80 -11.77
N THR A 140 -10.97 4.75 -12.78
CA THR A 140 -11.96 5.81 -13.08
C THR A 140 -12.87 6.08 -11.89
N LEU A 141 -13.32 5.03 -11.19
CA LEU A 141 -14.14 5.16 -9.98
C LEU A 141 -13.37 5.89 -8.87
N VAL A 142 -12.12 5.50 -8.60
CA VAL A 142 -11.28 6.14 -7.56
C VAL A 142 -11.04 7.62 -7.88
N GLU A 143 -10.75 7.96 -9.13
CA GLU A 143 -10.59 9.35 -9.57
C GLU A 143 -11.88 10.17 -9.36
N ALA A 144 -13.04 9.61 -9.70
CA ALA A 144 -14.34 10.25 -9.47
C ALA A 144 -14.62 10.47 -7.97
N MET A 145 -14.28 9.50 -7.11
CA MET A 145 -14.40 9.61 -5.66
C MET A 145 -13.47 10.69 -5.08
N GLU A 146 -12.24 10.79 -5.57
CA GLU A 146 -11.32 11.86 -5.15
C GLU A 146 -11.85 13.25 -5.54
N HIS A 147 -12.40 13.40 -6.75
CA HIS A 147 -13.01 14.66 -7.17
C HIS A 147 -14.23 15.02 -6.33
N ALA A 148 -15.07 14.06 -6.01
CA ALA A 148 -16.26 14.28 -5.16
C ALA A 148 -15.82 14.70 -3.74
N SER A 149 -14.83 14.03 -3.16
CA SER A 149 -14.29 14.37 -1.83
C SER A 149 -13.73 15.80 -1.79
N LYS A 150 -12.95 16.19 -2.80
CA LYS A 150 -12.43 17.58 -2.90
C LYS A 150 -13.54 18.62 -2.95
N LYS A 151 -14.64 18.36 -3.70
CA LYS A 151 -15.79 19.25 -3.76
C LYS A 151 -16.54 19.37 -2.43
N MET A 152 -16.60 18.31 -1.64
CA MET A 152 -17.22 18.34 -0.31
C MET A 152 -16.40 19.17 0.67
N HIS A 153 -15.09 18.98 0.72
CA HIS A 153 -14.20 19.75 1.61
C HIS A 153 -14.14 21.25 1.27
N LEU A 154 -14.32 21.63 -0.01
CA LEU A 154 -14.41 23.03 -0.41
C LEU A 154 -15.70 23.69 0.08
N LYS A 155 -16.82 22.96 0.20
CA LYS A 155 -18.11 23.47 0.71
C LYS A 155 -18.14 23.58 2.25
N GLU A 156 -17.32 22.83 2.96
CA GLU A 156 -17.20 22.94 4.42
C GLU A 156 -16.28 24.09 4.86
N ALA A 157 -15.52 24.68 3.93
CA ALA A 157 -14.59 25.79 4.19
C ALA A 157 -15.18 27.18 3.85
N GLU A 158 -16.39 27.25 3.29
CA GLU A 158 -17.20 28.45 3.05
C GLU A 158 -18.24 28.68 4.17
#